data_c0ec0257bb165be01064ecaca4998c26
#
_entry.id   c0ec0257bb165be01064ecaca4998c26
#
_cell.length_a   1.000
_cell.length_b   1.000
_cell.length_c   1.000
_cell.angle_alpha   90.00
_cell.angle_beta   90.00
_cell.angle_gamma   90.00
#
_symmetry.space_group_name_H-M   'P 1'
#
loop_
_entity.id
_entity.type
_entity.pdbx_description
1 polymer ?
#
loop_
_entity_poly.entity_id
_entity_poly.type
_entity_poly.pdbx_seq_one_letter_code
_entity_poly.pdbx_strand_id
1 'polypeptide(L)'
;VEKTFPDLKDEDIVDWHSVDYCMERLSKKRKKPYFIACGLYKPHLAFVAPRKYYEDFPLDEIKLPPHIENDLDDIPPAGIKMAKPQADHARFLKSGRWKAAIQSYLATCAYTDMNVGRLLDAFEKSPDRKNTIIVFWSDHGWSLGEKQHWRKFALWEETTRIPMIWVAPGVTKPGTKCSQ
;
A
#
# COMPACT_ATOMS: atom_id res chain seq x y z
N VAL A 1 10.42 -12.10 11.75
CA VAL A 1 9.84 -13.39 12.08
C VAL A 1 9.25 -13.94 10.80
N GLU A 2 9.98 -14.86 10.15
CA GLU A 2 9.39 -15.77 9.18
C GLU A 2 8.39 -16.69 9.89
N LYS A 3 7.19 -16.24 10.12
CA LYS A 3 6.06 -17.12 9.92
C LYS A 3 5.73 -17.05 8.44
N THR A 4 6.50 -17.76 7.63
CA THR A 4 6.00 -18.20 6.33
C THR A 4 4.73 -18.96 6.65
N PHE A 5 3.61 -18.48 6.14
CA PHE A 5 2.39 -19.27 6.03
C PHE A 5 2.47 -19.93 4.66
N PRO A 6 3.14 -21.12 4.53
CA PRO A 6 3.47 -21.69 3.22
C PRO A 6 2.21 -22.01 2.41
N ASP A 7 1.09 -22.15 3.07
CA ASP A 7 -0.18 -22.56 2.48
C ASP A 7 -1.20 -21.43 2.38
N LEU A 8 -0.80 -20.17 2.68
CA LEU A 8 -1.69 -19.01 2.56
C LEU A 8 -2.03 -18.75 1.09
N LYS A 9 -3.31 -18.71 0.78
CA LYS A 9 -3.83 -18.39 -0.54
C LYS A 9 -4.31 -16.95 -0.62
N ASP A 10 -4.54 -16.46 -1.84
CA ASP A 10 -5.04 -15.09 -2.06
C ASP A 10 -6.39 -14.88 -1.38
N GLU A 11 -7.26 -15.87 -1.47
CA GLU A 11 -8.61 -15.85 -0.90
C GLU A 11 -8.67 -15.95 0.63
N ASP A 12 -7.57 -16.28 1.30
CA ASP A 12 -7.51 -16.31 2.77
C ASP A 12 -7.36 -14.91 3.38
N ILE A 13 -7.11 -13.90 2.55
CA ILE A 13 -6.94 -12.51 3.00
C ILE A 13 -8.23 -11.72 2.73
N VAL A 14 -8.69 -10.97 3.71
CA VAL A 14 -9.98 -10.25 3.68
C VAL A 14 -10.14 -9.32 2.46
N ASP A 15 -9.07 -8.75 1.95
CA ASP A 15 -9.09 -7.84 0.81
C ASP A 15 -9.61 -8.51 -0.47
N TRP A 16 -9.33 -9.81 -0.64
CA TRP A 16 -9.88 -10.61 -1.74
C TRP A 16 -11.40 -10.54 -1.77
N HIS A 17 -12.04 -10.76 -0.63
CA HIS A 17 -13.50 -10.75 -0.52
C HIS A 17 -14.10 -9.35 -0.66
N SER A 18 -13.38 -8.32 -0.21
CA SER A 18 -13.78 -6.92 -0.44
C SER A 18 -13.83 -6.60 -1.93
N VAL A 19 -12.84 -7.09 -2.69
CA VAL A 19 -12.78 -6.94 -4.14
C VAL A 19 -13.89 -7.75 -4.82
N ASP A 20 -14.10 -9.01 -4.44
CA ASP A 20 -15.18 -9.86 -4.98
C ASP A 20 -16.55 -9.19 -4.82
N TYR A 21 -16.81 -8.64 -3.62
CA TYR A 21 -18.05 -7.91 -3.37
C TYR A 21 -18.21 -6.72 -4.32
N CYS A 22 -17.16 -5.93 -4.53
CA CYS A 22 -17.19 -4.78 -5.43
C CYS A 22 -17.34 -5.20 -6.90
N MET A 23 -16.66 -6.27 -7.34
CA MET A 23 -16.75 -6.84 -8.68
C MET A 23 -18.19 -7.28 -8.99
N GLU A 24 -18.83 -7.98 -8.05
CA GLU A 24 -20.25 -8.36 -8.18
C GLU A 24 -21.16 -7.12 -8.35
N ARG A 25 -20.84 -6.02 -7.65
CA ARG A 25 -21.61 -4.77 -7.78
C ARG A 25 -21.37 -4.09 -9.13
N LEU A 26 -20.15 -4.10 -9.64
CA LEU A 26 -19.80 -3.51 -10.93
C LEU A 26 -20.45 -4.25 -12.11
N SER A 27 -20.70 -5.55 -12.00
CA SER A 27 -21.34 -6.34 -13.07
C SER A 27 -22.83 -6.02 -13.29
N LYS A 28 -23.48 -5.35 -12.33
CA LYS A 28 -24.93 -5.11 -12.35
C LYS A 28 -25.27 -3.83 -13.09
N LYS A 29 -26.10 -3.91 -14.13
CA LYS A 29 -26.69 -2.73 -14.78
C LYS A 29 -27.65 -2.00 -13.81
N ARG A 30 -27.52 -0.68 -13.72
CA ARG A 30 -28.34 0.15 -12.82
C ARG A 30 -29.10 1.23 -13.58
N LYS A 31 -30.24 1.63 -13.01
CA LYS A 31 -31.05 2.75 -13.52
C LYS A 31 -30.74 4.08 -12.83
N LYS A 32 -30.04 4.04 -11.73
CA LYS A 32 -29.69 5.23 -10.90
C LYS A 32 -28.18 5.32 -10.75
N PRO A 33 -27.64 6.53 -10.57
CA PRO A 33 -26.25 6.71 -10.18
C PRO A 33 -25.91 5.90 -8.91
N TYR A 34 -24.66 5.46 -8.80
CA TYR A 34 -24.19 4.70 -7.66
C TYR A 34 -22.82 5.21 -7.20
N PHE A 35 -22.48 4.89 -5.99
CA PHE A 35 -21.16 5.06 -5.40
C PHE A 35 -20.71 3.71 -4.83
N ILE A 36 -19.53 3.27 -5.21
CA ILE A 36 -18.88 2.07 -4.68
C ILE A 36 -17.52 2.49 -4.11
N ALA A 37 -17.27 2.19 -2.83
CA ALA A 37 -15.97 2.32 -2.21
C ALA A 37 -15.42 0.92 -1.95
N CYS A 38 -14.23 0.63 -2.49
CA CYS A 38 -13.50 -0.61 -2.24
C CYS A 38 -12.29 -0.30 -1.35
N GLY A 39 -12.39 -0.66 -0.08
CA GLY A 39 -11.28 -0.50 0.86
C GLY A 39 -10.41 -1.76 0.89
N LEU A 40 -9.10 -1.58 0.72
CA LEU A 40 -8.10 -2.62 0.86
C LEU A 40 -7.28 -2.34 2.13
N TYR A 41 -7.13 -3.36 2.98
CA TYR A 41 -6.37 -3.24 4.21
C TYR A 41 -4.86 -3.33 3.97
N LYS A 42 -4.45 -4.14 3.00
CA LYS A 42 -3.04 -4.23 2.61
C LYS A 42 -2.62 -3.00 1.79
N PRO A 43 -1.36 -2.57 1.92
CA PRO A 43 -0.20 -3.21 2.57
C PRO A 43 -0.02 -2.91 4.08
N HIS A 44 -1.05 -2.59 4.83
CA HIS A 44 -0.95 -2.37 6.28
C HIS A 44 -0.42 -3.62 7.02
N LEU A 45 0.17 -3.44 8.19
CA LEU A 45 0.56 -4.52 9.12
C LEU A 45 -0.63 -5.45 9.46
N ALA A 46 -0.45 -6.74 9.68
CA ALA A 46 0.82 -7.45 9.57
C ALA A 46 1.18 -7.64 8.09
N PHE A 47 2.46 -7.52 7.75
CA PHE A 47 2.93 -7.73 6.38
C PHE A 47 2.93 -9.22 6.05
N VAL A 48 1.76 -9.73 5.70
CA VAL A 48 1.52 -11.13 5.36
C VAL A 48 0.84 -11.20 4.00
N ALA A 49 1.45 -11.93 3.08
CA ALA A 49 0.95 -12.24 1.76
C ALA A 49 1.27 -13.70 1.41
N PRO A 50 0.62 -14.32 0.42
CA PRO A 50 1.01 -15.61 -0.12
C PRO A 50 2.46 -15.63 -0.59
N ARG A 51 3.11 -16.79 -0.47
CA ARG A 51 4.55 -16.98 -0.71
C ARG A 51 4.99 -16.47 -2.09
N LYS A 52 4.21 -16.68 -3.12
CA LYS A 52 4.50 -16.27 -4.50
C LYS A 52 4.86 -14.79 -4.63
N TYR A 53 4.28 -13.90 -3.81
CA TYR A 53 4.58 -12.46 -3.85
C TYR A 53 5.94 -12.11 -3.20
N TYR A 54 6.49 -12.98 -2.36
CA TYR A 54 7.85 -12.79 -1.82
C TYR A 54 8.92 -13.17 -2.84
N GLU A 55 8.60 -14.07 -3.77
CA GLU A 55 9.51 -14.56 -4.80
C GLU A 55 9.87 -13.46 -5.81
N ASP A 56 8.98 -12.46 -5.98
CA ASP A 56 9.23 -11.29 -6.83
C ASP A 56 10.26 -10.31 -6.22
N PHE A 57 10.61 -10.47 -4.93
CA PHE A 57 11.50 -9.57 -4.20
C PHE A 57 12.58 -10.36 -3.44
N PRO A 58 13.60 -10.92 -4.13
CA PRO A 58 14.71 -11.64 -3.48
C PRO A 58 15.36 -10.80 -2.39
N LEU A 59 15.61 -11.41 -1.22
CA LEU A 59 16.06 -10.68 -0.03
C LEU A 59 17.41 -10.00 -0.20
N ASP A 60 18.30 -10.57 -0.99
CA ASP A 60 19.63 -10.04 -1.33
C ASP A 60 19.53 -8.81 -2.24
N GLU A 61 18.50 -8.70 -3.07
CA GLU A 61 18.24 -7.56 -3.93
C GLU A 61 17.54 -6.38 -3.21
N ILE A 62 17.02 -6.60 -2.01
CA ILE A 62 16.35 -5.54 -1.25
C ILE A 62 17.34 -4.45 -0.88
N LYS A 63 17.02 -3.23 -1.31
CA LYS A 63 17.74 -2.01 -0.93
C LYS A 63 17.06 -1.39 0.29
N LEU A 64 17.88 -0.95 1.23
CA LEU A 64 17.38 -0.13 2.33
C LEU A 64 16.98 1.26 1.81
N PRO A 65 15.98 1.91 2.42
CA PRO A 65 15.65 3.29 2.08
C PRO A 65 16.84 4.21 2.36
N PRO A 66 16.89 5.41 1.75
CA PRO A 66 17.89 6.41 2.10
C PRO A 66 17.87 6.68 3.60
N HIS A 67 19.00 6.57 4.25
CA HIS A 67 19.14 6.80 5.68
C HIS A 67 20.59 7.21 6.00
N ILE A 68 20.74 7.99 7.05
CA ILE A 68 22.03 8.37 7.62
C ILE A 68 22.00 8.10 9.13
N GLU A 69 23.16 7.86 9.74
CA GLU A 69 23.23 7.46 11.15
C GLU A 69 22.70 8.54 12.09
N ASN A 70 22.98 9.80 11.78
CA ASN A 70 22.57 10.98 12.56
C ASN A 70 21.34 11.70 12.00
N ASP A 71 20.43 11.00 11.36
CA ASP A 71 19.28 11.56 10.63
C ASP A 71 18.24 12.30 11.52
N LEU A 72 18.42 12.24 12.84
CA LEU A 72 17.57 12.94 13.80
C LEU A 72 18.26 14.14 14.48
N ASP A 73 19.52 14.45 14.16
CA ASP A 73 20.26 15.52 14.84
C ASP A 73 19.70 16.92 14.57
N ASP A 74 19.09 17.13 13.41
CA ASP A 74 18.43 18.36 13.00
C ASP A 74 16.95 18.43 13.40
N ILE A 75 16.43 17.39 14.08
CA ILE A 75 15.01 17.27 14.37
C ILE A 75 14.70 17.77 15.79
N PRO A 76 13.68 18.64 15.97
CA PRO A 76 13.30 19.09 17.30
C PRO A 76 12.76 17.95 18.18
N PRO A 77 12.81 18.08 19.52
CA PRO A 77 12.41 16.99 20.44
C PRO A 77 11.02 16.41 20.18
N ALA A 78 10.08 17.21 19.71
CA ALA A 78 8.74 16.75 19.33
C ALA A 78 8.79 15.76 18.14
N GLY A 79 9.61 16.04 17.14
CA GLY A 79 9.82 15.15 15.98
C GLY A 79 10.52 13.84 16.38
N ILE A 80 11.55 13.93 17.23
CA ILE A 80 12.23 12.73 17.77
C ILE A 80 11.24 11.83 18.52
N LYS A 81 10.35 12.44 19.32
CA LYS A 81 9.27 11.72 20.00
C LYS A 81 8.30 11.04 19.02
N MET A 82 8.05 11.64 17.87
CA MET A 82 7.23 11.03 16.79
C MET A 82 7.99 9.91 16.09
N ALA A 83 9.27 10.07 15.81
CA ALA A 83 10.12 9.06 15.16
C ALA A 83 10.16 7.74 15.95
N LYS A 84 10.23 7.81 17.28
CA LYS A 84 10.36 6.65 18.17
C LYS A 84 11.50 5.71 17.77
N PRO A 85 12.74 6.21 17.65
CA PRO A 85 13.88 5.44 17.12
C PRO A 85 14.18 4.19 17.94
N GLN A 86 13.86 4.20 19.25
CA GLN A 86 14.05 3.07 20.16
C GLN A 86 12.99 1.96 20.04
N ALA A 87 11.97 2.15 19.18
CA ALA A 87 10.90 1.17 18.97
C ALA A 87 11.24 0.19 17.83
N ASP A 88 10.47 0.26 16.74
CA ASP A 88 10.61 -0.68 15.62
C ASP A 88 11.99 -0.57 14.94
N HIS A 89 12.54 0.64 14.81
CA HIS A 89 13.84 0.85 14.16
C HIS A 89 14.96 0.13 14.91
N ALA A 90 15.11 0.39 16.21
CA ALA A 90 16.11 -0.29 17.03
C ALA A 90 15.91 -1.83 17.04
N ARG A 91 14.68 -2.30 17.04
CA ARG A 91 14.37 -3.73 16.97
C ARG A 91 14.82 -4.37 15.65
N PHE A 92 14.60 -3.71 14.52
CA PHE A 92 15.03 -4.22 13.22
C PHE A 92 16.54 -4.18 13.05
N LEU A 93 17.20 -3.13 13.53
CA LEU A 93 18.68 -3.07 13.56
C LEU A 93 19.24 -4.22 14.39
N LYS A 94 18.78 -4.37 15.65
CA LYS A 94 19.28 -5.42 16.56
C LYS A 94 19.07 -6.83 16.01
N SER A 95 17.97 -7.07 15.31
CA SER A 95 17.62 -8.39 14.77
C SER A 95 18.21 -8.66 13.38
N GLY A 96 18.80 -7.67 12.71
CA GLY A 96 19.25 -7.76 11.32
C GLY A 96 18.11 -7.97 10.30
N ARG A 97 16.85 -7.68 10.67
CA ARG A 97 15.67 -8.00 9.87
C ARG A 97 15.11 -6.84 9.07
N TRP A 98 15.86 -5.76 8.91
CA TRP A 98 15.35 -4.59 8.18
C TRP A 98 14.96 -4.94 6.74
N LYS A 99 15.86 -5.57 5.98
CA LYS A 99 15.57 -6.03 4.62
C LYS A 99 14.35 -6.97 4.55
N ALA A 100 14.25 -7.92 5.47
CA ALA A 100 13.12 -8.85 5.52
C ALA A 100 11.78 -8.14 5.81
N ALA A 101 11.79 -7.07 6.59
CA ALA A 101 10.59 -6.26 6.82
C ALA A 101 10.18 -5.50 5.56
N ILE A 102 11.16 -4.96 4.80
CA ILE A 102 10.90 -4.30 3.52
C ILE A 102 10.38 -5.30 2.49
N GLN A 103 11.01 -6.47 2.36
CA GLN A 103 10.55 -7.55 1.48
C GLN A 103 9.08 -7.90 1.77
N SER A 104 8.75 -8.06 3.05
CA SER A 104 7.37 -8.37 3.46
C SER A 104 6.38 -7.26 3.12
N TYR A 105 6.79 -6.00 3.25
CA TYR A 105 5.98 -4.86 2.81
C TYR A 105 5.76 -4.89 1.29
N LEU A 106 6.81 -5.07 0.49
CA LEU A 106 6.72 -5.14 -0.97
C LEU A 106 5.84 -6.31 -1.43
N ALA A 107 5.95 -7.48 -0.80
CA ALA A 107 5.08 -8.63 -1.07
C ALA A 107 3.59 -8.29 -0.82
N THR A 108 3.29 -7.53 0.25
CA THR A 108 1.91 -7.09 0.50
C THR A 108 1.46 -6.00 -0.47
N CYS A 109 2.37 -5.16 -0.98
CA CYS A 109 2.07 -4.22 -2.06
C CYS A 109 1.71 -4.97 -3.36
N ALA A 110 2.50 -5.99 -3.75
CA ALA A 110 2.22 -6.80 -4.93
C ALA A 110 0.88 -7.54 -4.82
N TYR A 111 0.54 -8.06 -3.64
CA TYR A 111 -0.78 -8.62 -3.39
C TYR A 111 -1.90 -7.58 -3.55
N THR A 112 -1.70 -6.35 -3.07
CA THR A 112 -2.66 -5.26 -3.23
C THR A 112 -2.82 -4.86 -4.68
N ASP A 113 -1.72 -4.75 -5.41
CA ASP A 113 -1.70 -4.43 -6.85
C ASP A 113 -2.49 -5.46 -7.67
N MET A 114 -2.29 -6.75 -7.39
CA MET A 114 -3.08 -7.83 -7.99
C MET A 114 -4.58 -7.65 -7.74
N ASN A 115 -4.99 -7.30 -6.53
CA ASN A 115 -6.40 -7.07 -6.20
C ASN A 115 -6.97 -5.81 -6.87
N VAL A 116 -6.19 -4.75 -6.98
CA VAL A 116 -6.55 -3.56 -7.78
C VAL A 116 -6.72 -3.95 -9.25
N GLY A 117 -5.81 -4.75 -9.80
CA GLY A 117 -5.93 -5.30 -11.16
C GLY A 117 -7.24 -6.04 -11.39
N ARG A 118 -7.60 -6.96 -10.48
CA ARG A 118 -8.89 -7.71 -10.54
C ARG A 118 -10.09 -6.75 -10.57
N LEU A 119 -10.07 -5.72 -9.74
CA LEU A 119 -11.16 -4.74 -9.67
C LEU A 119 -11.26 -3.91 -10.96
N LEU A 120 -10.12 -3.48 -11.51
CA LEU A 120 -10.06 -2.75 -12.77
C LEU A 120 -10.50 -3.60 -13.95
N ASP A 121 -10.12 -4.87 -14.01
CA ASP A 121 -10.57 -5.83 -15.04
C ASP A 121 -12.10 -6.02 -15.01
N ALA A 122 -12.67 -6.07 -13.81
CA ALA A 122 -14.12 -6.14 -13.63
C ALA A 122 -14.81 -4.83 -14.05
N PHE A 123 -14.19 -3.70 -13.72
CA PHE A 123 -14.66 -2.38 -14.13
C PHE A 123 -14.69 -2.23 -15.66
N GLU A 124 -13.64 -2.66 -16.36
CA GLU A 124 -13.59 -2.60 -17.84
C GLU A 124 -14.72 -3.41 -18.52
N LYS A 125 -15.20 -4.45 -17.85
CA LYS A 125 -16.35 -5.27 -18.30
C LYS A 125 -17.70 -4.72 -17.82
N SER A 126 -17.70 -3.68 -16.97
CA SER A 126 -18.92 -3.09 -16.44
C SER A 126 -19.76 -2.40 -17.51
N PRO A 127 -21.10 -2.50 -17.47
CA PRO A 127 -21.99 -1.79 -18.40
C PRO A 127 -21.87 -0.26 -18.30
N ASP A 128 -21.42 0.26 -17.16
CA ASP A 128 -21.36 1.70 -16.87
C ASP A 128 -19.94 2.29 -16.98
N ARG A 129 -18.95 1.52 -17.47
CA ARG A 129 -17.52 1.93 -17.50
C ARG A 129 -17.25 3.29 -18.14
N LYS A 130 -18.03 3.64 -19.20
CA LYS A 130 -17.85 4.92 -19.92
C LYS A 130 -18.44 6.13 -19.19
N ASN A 131 -19.22 5.89 -18.15
CA ASN A 131 -19.94 6.92 -17.39
C ASN A 131 -19.62 6.79 -15.87
N THR A 132 -18.44 6.33 -15.53
CA THR A 132 -18.00 6.16 -14.14
C THR A 132 -16.69 6.89 -13.92
N ILE A 133 -16.60 7.61 -12.83
CA ILE A 133 -15.36 8.23 -12.36
C ILE A 133 -14.70 7.27 -11.40
N ILE A 134 -13.38 7.06 -11.58
CA ILE A 134 -12.53 6.32 -10.64
C ILE A 134 -11.69 7.31 -9.87
N VAL A 135 -11.65 7.15 -8.56
CA VAL A 135 -10.70 7.84 -7.68
C VAL A 135 -9.92 6.78 -6.92
N PHE A 136 -8.62 6.80 -7.08
CA PHE A 136 -7.70 5.90 -6.38
C PHE A 136 -6.81 6.72 -5.46
N TRP A 137 -6.82 6.39 -4.16
CA TRP A 137 -5.97 7.05 -3.15
C TRP A 137 -5.65 6.13 -1.99
N SER A 138 -4.75 6.56 -1.12
CA SER A 138 -4.50 5.96 0.19
C SER A 138 -4.85 6.94 1.30
N ASP A 139 -5.15 6.46 2.49
CA ASP A 139 -5.39 7.26 3.70
C ASP A 139 -4.09 7.86 4.27
N HIS A 140 -2.95 7.18 4.09
CA HIS A 140 -1.62 7.60 4.50
C HIS A 140 -0.53 6.86 3.74
N GLY A 141 0.70 7.37 3.81
CA GLY A 141 1.90 6.67 3.37
C GLY A 141 2.47 5.75 4.48
N TRP A 142 3.74 5.35 4.33
CA TRP A 142 4.38 4.43 5.27
C TRP A 142 5.89 4.60 5.28
N SER A 143 6.49 4.79 6.47
CA SER A 143 7.94 4.78 6.65
C SER A 143 8.45 3.36 6.89
N LEU A 144 9.61 3.05 6.32
CA LEU A 144 10.32 1.77 6.41
C LEU A 144 11.72 1.90 7.01
N GLY A 145 11.95 2.95 7.79
CA GLY A 145 13.19 3.22 8.49
C GLY A 145 13.81 4.59 8.20
N GLU A 146 13.26 5.35 7.24
CA GLU A 146 13.61 6.76 7.03
C GLU A 146 13.43 7.55 8.32
N LYS A 147 14.32 8.50 8.62
CA LYS A 147 14.32 9.25 9.88
C LYS A 147 14.22 8.35 11.13
N GLN A 148 14.80 7.13 11.06
CA GLN A 148 14.71 6.11 12.13
C GLN A 148 13.26 5.82 12.56
N HIS A 149 12.29 6.10 11.67
CA HIS A 149 10.86 5.95 11.90
C HIS A 149 10.31 4.75 11.16
N TRP A 150 9.26 4.17 11.71
CA TRP A 150 8.47 3.10 11.10
C TRP A 150 6.98 3.41 11.21
N ARG A 151 6.21 2.94 10.24
CA ARG A 151 4.77 3.12 10.19
C ARG A 151 4.37 4.53 9.73
N LYS A 152 3.33 5.15 10.34
CA LYS A 152 2.60 6.29 9.78
C LYS A 152 2.44 7.50 10.69
N PHE A 153 2.72 7.38 11.99
CA PHE A 153 2.47 8.47 12.95
C PHE A 153 3.61 9.49 12.93
N ALA A 154 3.83 10.11 11.79
CA ALA A 154 4.80 11.19 11.57
C ALA A 154 4.28 12.16 10.51
N LEU A 155 5.02 13.25 10.26
CA LEU A 155 4.68 14.28 9.28
C LEU A 155 5.69 14.32 8.11
N TRP A 156 6.56 13.35 8.01
CA TRP A 156 7.50 13.22 6.90
C TRP A 156 6.82 12.74 5.62
N GLU A 157 7.47 13.01 4.50
CA GLU A 157 6.96 12.78 3.16
C GLU A 157 6.48 11.34 2.97
N GLU A 158 7.22 10.36 3.47
CA GLU A 158 6.90 8.93 3.35
C GLU A 158 5.57 8.54 4.01
N THR A 159 5.13 9.32 4.99
CA THR A 159 3.88 9.06 5.72
C THR A 159 2.71 9.93 5.27
N THR A 160 2.98 11.08 4.65
CA THR A 160 1.96 12.06 4.26
C THR A 160 1.69 12.09 2.77
N ARG A 161 2.68 11.72 1.95
CA ARG A 161 2.53 11.64 0.50
C ARG A 161 1.88 10.34 0.08
N ILE A 162 0.75 10.45 -0.55
CA ILE A 162 -0.06 9.32 -1.01
C ILE A 162 -0.27 9.36 -2.53
N PRO A 163 -0.53 8.22 -3.18
CA PRO A 163 -1.07 8.25 -4.53
C PRO A 163 -2.46 8.91 -4.53
N MET A 164 -2.71 9.74 -5.54
CA MET A 164 -4.01 10.33 -5.81
C MET A 164 -4.23 10.36 -7.31
N ILE A 165 -5.04 9.44 -7.82
CA ILE A 165 -5.27 9.26 -9.24
C ILE A 165 -6.75 9.41 -9.54
N TRP A 166 -7.06 10.22 -10.57
CA TRP A 166 -8.42 10.43 -11.06
C TRP A 166 -8.54 9.99 -12.51
N VAL A 167 -9.58 9.20 -12.79
CA VAL A 167 -10.01 8.88 -14.14
C VAL A 167 -11.45 9.30 -14.28
N ALA A 168 -11.69 10.42 -14.99
CA ALA A 168 -13.02 10.98 -15.21
C ALA A 168 -13.25 11.16 -16.72
N PRO A 169 -14.14 10.36 -17.34
CA PRO A 169 -14.42 10.44 -18.78
C PRO A 169 -14.82 11.84 -19.21
N GLY A 170 -14.15 12.36 -20.25
CA GLY A 170 -14.38 13.71 -20.77
C GLY A 170 -13.78 14.86 -19.95
N VAL A 171 -13.17 14.60 -18.79
CA VAL A 171 -12.56 15.59 -17.89
C VAL A 171 -11.06 15.40 -17.81
N THR A 172 -10.59 14.20 -17.45
CA THR A 172 -9.16 13.92 -17.31
C THR A 172 -8.54 13.41 -18.62
N LYS A 173 -7.26 13.73 -18.84
CA LYS A 173 -6.48 13.17 -19.94
C LYS A 173 -5.42 12.22 -19.39
N PRO A 174 -5.20 11.05 -20.03
CA PRO A 174 -4.16 10.12 -19.61
C PRO A 174 -2.78 10.78 -19.50
N GLY A 175 -2.02 10.43 -18.47
CA GLY A 175 -0.65 10.91 -18.26
C GLY A 175 -0.52 12.36 -17.78
N THR A 176 -1.62 13.07 -17.55
CA THR A 176 -1.53 14.43 -16.98
C THR A 176 -1.21 14.37 -15.49
N LYS A 177 -0.44 15.37 -15.00
CA LYS A 177 -0.14 15.55 -13.59
C LYS A 177 -0.70 16.90 -13.13
N CYS A 178 -1.22 16.92 -11.91
CA CYS A 178 -1.59 18.15 -11.21
C CYS A 178 -0.55 18.42 -10.14
N SER A 179 -0.01 19.65 -10.12
CA SER A 179 1.02 20.08 -9.17
C SER A 179 0.51 21.10 -8.14
N GLN A 180 -0.81 21.28 -8.07
CA GLN A 180 -1.45 22.20 -7.11
C GLN A 180 -1.90 21.48 -5.87
#